data_6e367391e7bc1e61c320ce95a725b722
#
_entry.id   6e367391e7bc1e61c320ce95a725b722
#
_cell.length_a   1.000
_cell.length_b   1.000
_cell.length_c   1.000
_cell.angle_alpha   90.00
_cell.angle_beta   90.00
_cell.angle_gamma   90.00
#
_symmetry.space_group_name_H-M   'P 1'
#
loop_
_entity.id
_entity.type
_entity.pdbx_description
1 polymer ?
#
loop_
_entity_poly.entity_id
_entity_poly.type
_entity_poly.pdbx_seq_one_letter_code
_entity_poly.pdbx_strand_id
1 'polypeptide(L)'
;LAKQKTLAFTISIDAGKRFDVKIDTVGQKEGEPIREQYLAWRGDYFNSPYVKIFPFENVLQYNWEELINKAAAVIRELTKDYYHFYNMIQPETNGQQMTVNRAISLNQILYGPPGTGKTYATKAQAVAILDGALPNTRSAINQRYQELVRDKRITFVTFHQSSTYEDFVEGIKPVMGADEEEGDLRYQIEDGIFKRMCVEATYEFVKRQNKEQAAGKTLDFSQRLDQLLNQFQQQLDDGAQIEIPQRSRQQIRVEEISKQGNFILRHVDGDRTYTVSQNRLEKLFNAIDDFDQIPNIYAYFRSIIGGSNASAYWAILNQLYQQEATTPASAEQSSSVVDYAIKQQAFYRMNWQEASDAEVLPKYLMIIDEINRGNVAAIFGELITLLEEDKRGGKEEYLSVSLPYSKEKLVVPPNLYLIGTMNTADRSVEALDTALRRRFSFTEVEPQPGLLAEIEIDGLNLADMLRTINHRIELLLDKDHCIGHAYFMDIAKADEPGRALREVFAQKVLPLLEEYFFGATGKIQLVLGPAFCPRQEIISEKSPFASNTDYGDGEYENREIYRTADVMNMPLETFKTAVRAITA
;
A
#
# COMPACT_ATOMS: atom_id res chain seq x y z
N LEU A 1 -23.62 12.10 5.60
CA LEU A 1 -23.75 12.90 6.85
C LEU A 1 -23.98 12.06 8.12
N ALA A 2 -24.30 10.75 8.03
CA ALA A 2 -24.72 9.95 9.20
C ALA A 2 -23.58 9.22 9.95
N LYS A 3 -22.32 9.42 9.65
CA LYS A 3 -21.21 8.67 10.30
C LYS A 3 -20.29 9.46 11.24
N GLN A 4 -20.46 10.76 11.38
CA GLN A 4 -19.65 11.54 12.33
C GLN A 4 -20.54 11.96 13.50
N LYS A 5 -20.34 11.32 14.63
CA LYS A 5 -21.13 11.44 15.87
C LYS A 5 -20.88 12.72 16.69
N THR A 6 -20.15 13.70 16.15
CA THR A 6 -19.68 14.83 16.97
C THR A 6 -20.31 16.18 16.63
N LEU A 7 -20.70 16.40 15.39
CA LEU A 7 -21.33 17.64 14.94
C LEU A 7 -22.50 17.34 13.99
N ALA A 8 -23.61 18.06 14.15
CA ALA A 8 -24.78 17.91 13.28
C ALA A 8 -25.59 19.20 13.22
N PHE A 9 -26.44 19.34 12.19
CA PHE A 9 -27.57 20.26 12.24
C PHE A 9 -28.65 19.64 13.10
N THR A 10 -29.09 20.40 14.11
CA THR A 10 -30.17 19.98 15.00
C THR A 10 -31.38 20.91 14.83
N ILE A 11 -32.55 20.30 14.89
CA ILE A 11 -33.82 21.00 14.91
C ILE A 11 -34.47 20.69 16.25
N SER A 12 -34.82 21.69 17.02
CA SER A 12 -35.43 21.48 18.32
C SER A 12 -36.59 22.47 18.61
N ILE A 13 -37.45 22.05 19.52
CA ILE A 13 -38.48 22.90 20.09
C ILE A 13 -38.16 22.97 21.58
N ASP A 14 -37.93 24.17 22.10
CA ASP A 14 -37.60 24.36 23.51
C ASP A 14 -38.86 24.48 24.38
N ALA A 15 -38.66 24.44 25.71
CA ALA A 15 -39.73 24.60 26.69
C ALA A 15 -40.40 26.01 26.62
N GLY A 16 -39.74 26.98 26.03
CA GLY A 16 -40.28 28.32 25.75
C GLY A 16 -41.10 28.42 24.47
N LYS A 17 -41.44 27.25 23.85
CA LYS A 17 -42.20 27.18 22.61
C LYS A 17 -41.50 27.88 21.43
N ARG A 18 -40.18 27.74 21.33
CA ARG A 18 -39.38 28.26 20.23
C ARG A 18 -38.90 27.12 19.37
N PHE A 19 -38.96 27.28 18.06
CA PHE A 19 -38.40 26.36 17.10
C PHE A 19 -37.03 26.88 16.67
N ASP A 20 -35.99 26.06 16.78
CA ASP A 20 -34.66 26.45 16.36
C ASP A 20 -34.06 25.43 15.35
N VAL A 21 -33.22 25.96 14.47
CA VAL A 21 -32.35 25.23 13.56
C VAL A 21 -30.93 25.71 13.84
N LYS A 22 -30.06 24.80 14.22
CA LYS A 22 -28.70 25.16 14.65
C LYS A 22 -27.68 24.11 14.27
N ILE A 23 -26.42 24.50 14.31
CA ILE A 23 -25.29 23.60 14.40
C ILE A 23 -25.15 23.21 15.87
N ASP A 24 -24.99 21.93 16.19
CA ASP A 24 -24.78 21.47 17.57
C ASP A 24 -23.88 20.25 17.64
N THR A 25 -23.27 20.00 18.79
CA THR A 25 -22.50 18.78 19.04
C THR A 25 -23.42 17.65 19.49
N VAL A 26 -23.27 16.48 18.89
CA VAL A 26 -24.07 15.29 19.19
C VAL A 26 -23.22 14.25 19.89
N GLY A 27 -23.73 13.72 21.01
CA GLY A 27 -23.04 12.70 21.79
C GLY A 27 -21.89 13.21 22.66
N GLN A 28 -21.68 14.52 22.73
CA GLN A 28 -20.68 15.17 23.57
C GLN A 28 -21.32 15.68 24.87
N LYS A 29 -20.69 15.41 26.01
CA LYS A 29 -21.16 15.88 27.32
C LYS A 29 -20.53 17.23 27.68
N GLU A 30 -21.15 17.92 28.60
CA GLU A 30 -20.61 19.14 29.20
C GLU A 30 -19.26 18.83 29.87
N GLY A 31 -18.23 19.65 29.63
CA GLY A 31 -16.85 19.41 30.07
C GLY A 31 -15.97 18.60 29.07
N GLU A 32 -16.53 18.07 28.02
CA GLU A 32 -15.70 17.44 26.97
C GLU A 32 -15.07 18.48 26.02
N PRO A 33 -13.80 18.33 25.61
CA PRO A 33 -13.05 19.36 24.88
C PRO A 33 -13.76 19.90 23.63
N ILE A 34 -14.37 19.04 22.84
CA ILE A 34 -15.10 19.45 21.63
C ILE A 34 -16.37 20.25 21.99
N ARG A 35 -17.06 19.86 23.06
CA ARG A 35 -18.23 20.58 23.55
C ARG A 35 -17.87 21.98 24.04
N GLU A 36 -16.79 22.10 24.78
CA GLU A 36 -16.30 23.40 25.30
C GLU A 36 -15.84 24.32 24.16
N GLN A 37 -15.11 23.79 23.17
CA GLN A 37 -14.74 24.55 21.98
C GLN A 37 -15.96 25.02 21.18
N TYR A 38 -16.96 24.16 21.05
CA TYR A 38 -18.21 24.50 20.39
C TYR A 38 -18.94 25.62 21.14
N LEU A 39 -19.06 25.54 22.47
CA LEU A 39 -19.73 26.55 23.28
C LEU A 39 -19.01 27.92 23.21
N ALA A 40 -17.68 27.90 23.21
CA ALA A 40 -16.86 29.10 23.03
C ALA A 40 -17.05 29.73 21.64
N TRP A 41 -17.06 28.92 20.60
CA TRP A 41 -17.26 29.36 19.22
C TRP A 41 -18.68 29.86 18.96
N ARG A 42 -19.68 29.13 19.43
CA ARG A 42 -21.10 29.51 19.28
C ARG A 42 -21.44 30.82 19.99
N GLY A 43 -20.83 31.06 21.16
CA GLY A 43 -21.16 32.21 22.03
C GLY A 43 -22.53 32.10 22.67
N ASP A 44 -23.15 33.26 22.92
CA ASP A 44 -24.49 33.32 23.52
C ASP A 44 -25.54 32.70 22.57
N TYR A 45 -26.32 31.77 23.12
CA TYR A 45 -27.29 31.00 22.35
C TYR A 45 -28.28 31.84 21.56
N PHE A 46 -28.81 32.89 22.20
CA PHE A 46 -29.86 33.75 21.63
C PHE A 46 -29.34 34.76 20.62
N ASN A 47 -28.08 35.12 20.70
CA ASN A 47 -27.43 36.10 19.84
C ASN A 47 -26.44 35.45 18.84
N SER A 48 -26.39 34.13 18.82
CA SER A 48 -25.46 33.40 17.95
C SER A 48 -25.90 33.46 16.48
N PRO A 49 -25.00 33.77 15.53
CA PRO A 49 -25.30 33.67 14.12
C PRO A 49 -25.53 32.21 13.66
N TYR A 50 -25.12 31.24 14.48
CA TYR A 50 -25.17 29.80 14.19
C TYR A 50 -26.44 29.12 14.74
N VAL A 51 -27.33 29.91 15.35
CA VAL A 51 -28.61 29.46 15.87
C VAL A 51 -29.71 30.33 15.27
N LYS A 52 -30.60 29.76 14.50
CA LYS A 52 -31.76 30.49 13.93
C LYS A 52 -33.02 30.08 14.68
N ILE A 53 -33.57 31.04 15.41
CA ILE A 53 -34.75 30.87 16.27
C ILE A 53 -35.97 31.43 15.56
N PHE A 54 -37.01 30.64 15.48
CA PHE A 54 -38.31 31.05 14.94
C PHE A 54 -39.34 31.16 16.09
N PRO A 55 -40.07 32.27 16.20
CA PRO A 55 -41.16 32.38 17.17
C PRO A 55 -42.22 31.30 16.93
N PHE A 56 -42.68 30.64 18.00
CA PHE A 56 -43.60 29.52 17.93
C PHE A 56 -44.94 29.90 17.29
N GLU A 57 -45.40 31.13 17.48
CA GLU A 57 -46.62 31.67 16.85
C GLU A 57 -46.57 31.63 15.33
N ASN A 58 -45.40 31.77 14.76
CA ASN A 58 -45.19 31.66 13.32
C ASN A 58 -45.09 30.20 12.85
N VAL A 59 -44.64 29.28 13.73
CA VAL A 59 -44.48 27.84 13.39
C VAL A 59 -45.85 27.16 13.22
N LEU A 60 -46.83 27.52 14.00
CA LEU A 60 -48.19 26.96 13.91
C LEU A 60 -48.96 27.37 12.64
N GLN A 61 -48.46 28.36 11.90
CA GLN A 61 -49.05 28.80 10.63
C GLN A 61 -48.54 28.01 9.42
N TYR A 62 -47.45 27.19 9.59
CA TYR A 62 -46.87 26.45 8.52
C TYR A 62 -47.33 24.99 8.52
N ASN A 63 -47.54 24.45 7.33
CA ASN A 63 -47.65 23.00 7.17
C ASN A 63 -46.25 22.35 7.25
N TRP A 64 -46.20 20.99 7.32
CA TRP A 64 -44.95 20.28 7.46
C TRP A 64 -43.98 20.49 6.29
N GLU A 65 -44.48 20.64 5.07
CA GLU A 65 -43.67 20.86 3.88
C GLU A 65 -42.98 22.24 3.93
N GLU A 66 -43.72 23.27 4.32
CA GLU A 66 -43.21 24.64 4.49
C GLU A 66 -42.16 24.70 5.60
N LEU A 67 -42.39 23.98 6.71
CA LEU A 67 -41.46 23.91 7.81
C LEU A 67 -40.15 23.23 7.43
N ILE A 68 -40.22 22.10 6.70
CA ILE A 68 -39.07 21.38 6.15
C ILE A 68 -38.29 22.28 5.20
N ASN A 69 -38.97 22.99 4.30
CA ASN A 69 -38.32 23.90 3.34
C ASN A 69 -37.62 25.07 4.04
N LYS A 70 -38.20 25.62 5.09
CA LYS A 70 -37.57 26.68 5.91
C LYS A 70 -36.34 26.14 6.65
N ALA A 71 -36.44 24.97 7.28
CA ALA A 71 -35.32 24.34 7.94
C ALA A 71 -34.18 24.01 6.93
N ALA A 72 -34.52 23.53 5.76
CA ALA A 72 -33.56 23.25 4.70
C ALA A 72 -32.87 24.53 4.18
N ALA A 73 -33.58 25.65 4.09
CA ALA A 73 -33.00 26.94 3.74
C ALA A 73 -31.96 27.39 4.77
N VAL A 74 -32.31 27.31 6.07
CA VAL A 74 -31.39 27.66 7.18
C VAL A 74 -30.18 26.71 7.22
N ILE A 75 -30.36 25.40 7.01
CA ILE A 75 -29.27 24.45 6.94
C ILE A 75 -28.29 24.81 5.81
N ARG A 76 -28.82 25.21 4.65
CA ARG A 76 -27.96 25.69 3.54
C ARG A 76 -27.20 26.97 3.91
N GLU A 77 -27.84 27.92 4.57
CA GLU A 77 -27.22 29.16 5.06
C GLU A 77 -26.08 28.84 6.04
N LEU A 78 -26.31 27.94 7.01
CA LEU A 78 -25.35 27.56 8.03
C LEU A 78 -24.29 26.53 7.55
N THR A 79 -24.36 26.06 6.33
CA THR A 79 -23.46 25.00 5.84
C THR A 79 -22.00 25.45 5.83
N LYS A 80 -21.72 26.71 5.48
CA LYS A 80 -20.33 27.26 5.52
C LYS A 80 -19.79 27.27 6.94
N ASP A 81 -20.61 27.73 7.89
CA ASP A 81 -20.23 27.81 9.30
C ASP A 81 -20.07 26.43 9.94
N TYR A 82 -20.88 25.46 9.52
CA TYR A 82 -20.71 24.05 9.89
C TYR A 82 -19.33 23.52 9.47
N TYR A 83 -18.94 23.72 8.22
CA TYR A 83 -17.62 23.28 7.75
C TYR A 83 -16.48 24.10 8.37
N HIS A 84 -16.68 25.37 8.64
CA HIS A 84 -15.70 26.20 9.33
C HIS A 84 -15.43 25.64 10.73
N PHE A 85 -16.46 25.42 11.55
CA PHE A 85 -16.30 24.85 12.87
C PHE A 85 -15.84 23.39 12.81
N TYR A 86 -16.36 22.60 11.89
CA TYR A 86 -15.91 21.23 11.66
C TYR A 86 -14.41 21.16 11.42
N ASN A 87 -13.84 22.06 10.63
CA ASN A 87 -12.41 22.15 10.40
C ASN A 87 -11.65 22.65 11.64
N MET A 88 -12.25 23.51 12.47
CA MET A 88 -11.66 23.96 13.74
C MET A 88 -11.54 22.84 14.79
N ILE A 89 -12.54 21.97 14.88
CA ILE A 89 -12.55 20.85 15.83
C ILE A 89 -11.82 19.61 15.31
N GLN A 90 -11.48 19.57 14.02
CA GLN A 90 -10.49 18.62 13.53
C GLN A 90 -9.16 19.07 14.12
N PRO A 91 -8.39 18.19 14.79
CA PRO A 91 -7.05 18.55 15.22
C PRO A 91 -6.34 19.06 13.97
N GLU A 92 -5.82 20.28 14.06
CA GLU A 92 -5.18 21.00 12.96
C GLU A 92 -4.29 20.05 12.18
N THR A 93 -4.62 19.79 10.92
CA THR A 93 -3.73 19.14 9.94
C THR A 93 -2.62 20.10 9.51
N ASN A 94 -2.35 21.12 10.30
CA ASN A 94 -1.21 21.98 10.27
C ASN A 94 -0.25 21.57 11.39
N GLY A 95 0.65 20.62 11.08
CA GLY A 95 1.92 20.50 11.80
C GLY A 95 1.92 19.81 13.16
N GLN A 96 0.91 19.04 13.57
CA GLN A 96 0.99 18.20 14.77
C GLN A 96 0.81 16.72 14.43
N GLN A 97 1.67 15.92 15.03
CA GLN A 97 1.73 14.48 14.94
C GLN A 97 0.33 13.85 15.00
N MET A 98 -0.09 13.25 13.89
CA MET A 98 -1.18 12.26 13.91
C MET A 98 -0.72 11.10 14.79
N THR A 99 -1.05 11.14 16.08
CA THR A 99 -1.10 9.91 16.87
C THR A 99 -2.28 9.12 16.33
N VAL A 100 -1.98 8.25 15.38
CA VAL A 100 -2.95 7.34 14.78
C VAL A 100 -3.27 6.26 15.81
N ASN A 101 -4.21 6.53 16.72
CA ASN A 101 -4.79 5.54 17.63
C ASN A 101 -6.02 4.85 17.00
N ARG A 102 -6.02 4.64 15.69
CA ARG A 102 -6.83 3.64 15.01
C ARG A 102 -5.91 2.50 14.66
N ALA A 103 -6.26 1.28 15.05
CA ALA A 103 -5.58 0.10 14.55
C ALA A 103 -5.55 0.19 13.01
N ILE A 104 -4.36 0.46 12.45
CA ILE A 104 -4.18 0.59 11.02
C ILE A 104 -4.28 -0.83 10.46
N SER A 105 -5.25 -1.08 9.58
CA SER A 105 -5.39 -2.39 8.93
C SER A 105 -4.10 -2.77 8.22
N LEU A 106 -3.67 -4.01 8.38
CA LEU A 106 -2.46 -4.54 7.74
C LEU A 106 -2.56 -4.52 6.20
N ASN A 107 -3.77 -4.64 5.66
CA ASN A 107 -4.01 -4.63 4.23
C ASN A 107 -5.03 -3.55 3.88
N GLN A 108 -4.67 -2.62 2.99
CA GLN A 108 -5.51 -1.50 2.58
C GLN A 108 -5.53 -1.34 1.06
N ILE A 109 -6.65 -0.93 0.51
CA ILE A 109 -6.77 -0.50 -0.88
C ILE A 109 -7.31 0.92 -0.92
N LEU A 110 -6.55 1.82 -1.53
CA LEU A 110 -6.98 3.17 -1.88
C LEU A 110 -7.61 3.13 -3.27
N TYR A 111 -8.90 3.40 -3.37
CA TYR A 111 -9.62 3.33 -4.64
C TYR A 111 -10.31 4.67 -4.96
N GLY A 112 -10.62 4.88 -6.22
CA GLY A 112 -11.35 6.07 -6.68
C GLY A 112 -10.97 6.50 -8.10
N PRO A 113 -11.53 7.61 -8.58
CA PRO A 113 -11.32 8.12 -9.93
C PRO A 113 -9.86 8.47 -10.23
N PRO A 114 -9.46 8.55 -11.51
CA PRO A 114 -8.11 8.95 -11.88
C PRO A 114 -7.82 10.41 -11.48
N GLY A 115 -6.57 10.70 -11.12
CA GLY A 115 -6.13 12.05 -10.76
C GLY A 115 -6.59 12.53 -9.36
N THR A 116 -7.06 11.64 -8.48
CA THR A 116 -7.40 11.98 -7.09
C THR A 116 -6.20 11.96 -6.14
N GLY A 117 -5.00 11.65 -6.64
CA GLY A 117 -3.78 11.65 -5.85
C GLY A 117 -3.56 10.37 -5.02
N LYS A 118 -4.14 9.23 -5.39
CA LYS A 118 -3.95 7.94 -4.70
C LYS A 118 -2.48 7.60 -4.49
N THR A 119 -1.70 7.52 -5.57
CA THR A 119 -0.25 7.23 -5.50
C THR A 119 0.53 8.32 -4.75
N TYR A 120 0.06 9.57 -4.79
CA TYR A 120 0.63 10.64 -3.97
C TYR A 120 0.38 10.42 -2.48
N ALA A 121 -0.81 9.96 -2.11
CA ALA A 121 -1.20 9.68 -0.72
C ALA A 121 -0.47 8.47 -0.14
N THR A 122 -0.15 7.43 -0.97
CA THR A 122 0.54 6.22 -0.49
C THR A 122 1.87 6.52 0.17
N LYS A 123 2.65 7.49 -0.32
CA LYS A 123 3.95 7.85 0.27
C LYS A 123 3.81 8.40 1.70
N ALA A 124 2.85 9.31 1.91
CA ALA A 124 2.58 9.85 3.23
C ALA A 124 2.04 8.78 4.18
N GLN A 125 1.11 7.96 3.70
CA GLN A 125 0.54 6.87 4.47
C GLN A 125 1.59 5.82 4.83
N ALA A 126 2.50 5.48 3.91
CA ALA A 126 3.61 4.56 4.16
C ALA A 126 4.52 5.07 5.29
N VAL A 127 4.94 6.34 5.24
CA VAL A 127 5.76 6.95 6.30
C VAL A 127 5.01 6.97 7.63
N ALA A 128 3.73 7.35 7.63
CA ALA A 128 2.91 7.37 8.85
C ALA A 128 2.74 5.97 9.47
N ILE A 129 2.57 4.92 8.67
CA ILE A 129 2.47 3.53 9.15
C ILE A 129 3.79 3.08 9.76
N LEU A 130 4.91 3.32 9.08
CA LEU A 130 6.20 2.77 9.45
C LEU A 130 6.85 3.49 10.64
N ASP A 131 6.69 4.80 10.72
CA ASP A 131 7.31 5.64 11.77
C ASP A 131 6.32 6.03 12.87
N GLY A 132 5.00 5.80 12.68
CA GLY A 132 3.96 6.20 13.63
C GLY A 132 3.68 7.70 13.66
N ALA A 133 4.39 8.50 12.87
CA ALA A 133 4.27 9.95 12.77
C ALA A 133 4.53 10.41 11.33
N LEU A 134 3.98 11.56 10.96
CA LEU A 134 4.15 12.15 9.63
C LEU A 134 4.97 13.45 9.73
N PRO A 135 6.06 13.62 8.94
CA PRO A 135 6.78 14.88 8.87
C PRO A 135 5.91 16.04 8.38
N ASN A 136 6.19 17.25 8.86
CA ASN A 136 5.37 18.44 8.63
C ASN A 136 5.39 18.97 7.18
N THR A 137 6.38 18.59 6.37
CA THR A 137 6.51 19.08 5.00
C THR A 137 6.56 17.94 3.99
N ARG A 138 6.04 18.17 2.80
CA ARG A 138 6.10 17.17 1.72
C ARG A 138 7.52 16.79 1.33
N SER A 139 8.45 17.71 1.36
CA SER A 139 9.87 17.44 1.10
C SER A 139 10.44 16.45 2.13
N ALA A 140 10.17 16.66 3.41
CA ALA A 140 10.60 15.75 4.48
C ALA A 140 9.93 14.36 4.38
N ILE A 141 8.65 14.29 3.99
CA ILE A 141 7.95 13.02 3.72
C ILE A 141 8.64 12.27 2.57
N ASN A 142 8.93 12.96 1.46
CA ASN A 142 9.60 12.34 0.31
C ASN A 142 11.01 11.86 0.67
N GLN A 143 11.77 12.66 1.42
CA GLN A 143 13.10 12.27 1.89
C GLN A 143 13.02 11.01 2.77
N ARG A 144 12.13 11.02 3.77
CA ARG A 144 11.94 9.88 4.67
C ARG A 144 11.48 8.62 3.94
N TYR A 145 10.56 8.77 2.99
CA TYR A 145 10.14 7.68 2.12
C TYR A 145 11.33 7.05 1.37
N GLN A 146 12.23 7.86 0.80
CA GLN A 146 13.42 7.37 0.09
C GLN A 146 14.42 6.67 1.03
N GLU A 147 14.55 7.13 2.27
CA GLU A 147 15.35 6.45 3.30
C GLU A 147 14.77 5.04 3.58
N LEU A 148 13.47 4.94 3.82
CA LEU A 148 12.78 3.67 4.08
C LEU A 148 12.85 2.69 2.89
N VAL A 149 12.87 3.20 1.66
CA VAL A 149 13.09 2.39 0.45
C VAL A 149 14.54 1.86 0.41
N ARG A 150 15.54 2.70 0.70
CA ARG A 150 16.94 2.28 0.77
C ARG A 150 17.17 1.23 1.87
N ASP A 151 16.49 1.39 2.99
CA ASP A 151 16.52 0.44 4.12
C ASP A 151 15.72 -0.85 3.84
N LYS A 152 15.18 -1.01 2.63
CA LYS A 152 14.34 -2.14 2.21
C LYS A 152 13.07 -2.34 3.07
N ARG A 153 12.63 -1.30 3.78
CA ARG A 153 11.40 -1.31 4.57
C ARG A 153 10.16 -0.98 3.75
N ILE A 154 10.34 -0.31 2.61
CA ILE A 154 9.29 -0.08 1.61
C ILE A 154 9.69 -0.71 0.29
N THR A 155 8.77 -1.49 -0.28
CA THR A 155 8.87 -2.02 -1.63
C THR A 155 7.68 -1.52 -2.44
N PHE A 156 7.95 -1.07 -3.67
CA PHE A 156 6.93 -0.59 -4.60
C PHE A 156 6.88 -1.51 -5.83
N VAL A 157 5.69 -1.94 -6.20
CA VAL A 157 5.44 -2.74 -7.41
C VAL A 157 4.17 -2.22 -8.09
N THR A 158 4.17 -2.23 -9.43
CA THR A 158 2.97 -1.93 -10.23
C THR A 158 2.47 -3.21 -10.85
N PHE A 159 1.20 -3.53 -10.67
CA PHE A 159 0.60 -4.66 -11.35
C PHE A 159 0.19 -4.28 -12.78
N HIS A 160 0.36 -5.22 -13.69
CA HIS A 160 -0.04 -5.14 -15.08
C HIS A 160 -0.50 -6.53 -15.57
N GLN A 161 -1.08 -6.59 -16.76
CA GLN A 161 -1.63 -7.85 -17.29
C GLN A 161 -0.63 -9.00 -17.39
N SER A 162 0.67 -8.69 -17.51
CA SER A 162 1.75 -9.70 -17.57
C SER A 162 2.37 -9.99 -16.20
N SER A 163 1.83 -9.46 -15.09
CA SER A 163 2.32 -9.78 -13.75
C SER A 163 1.95 -11.21 -13.40
N THR A 164 2.92 -11.97 -12.88
CA THR A 164 2.77 -13.40 -12.63
C THR A 164 3.08 -13.77 -11.18
N TYR A 165 2.68 -14.98 -10.79
CA TYR A 165 3.07 -15.61 -9.53
C TYR A 165 4.59 -15.75 -9.40
N GLU A 166 5.25 -16.10 -10.51
CA GLU A 166 6.68 -16.34 -10.57
C GLU A 166 7.51 -15.10 -10.25
N ASP A 167 7.04 -13.91 -10.63
CA ASP A 167 7.73 -12.66 -10.29
C ASP A 167 7.37 -12.16 -8.89
N PHE A 168 6.19 -12.52 -8.41
CA PHE A 168 5.68 -12.02 -7.13
C PHE A 168 6.06 -12.90 -5.94
N VAL A 169 5.93 -14.22 -6.07
CA VAL A 169 6.16 -15.19 -4.98
C VAL A 169 7.45 -15.95 -5.17
N GLU A 170 7.51 -16.84 -6.15
CA GLU A 170 8.72 -17.59 -6.53
C GLU A 170 8.59 -18.13 -7.95
N GLY A 171 9.68 -18.21 -8.69
CA GLY A 171 9.67 -18.69 -10.06
C GLY A 171 10.97 -19.38 -10.47
N ILE A 172 10.89 -20.20 -11.51
CA ILE A 172 12.04 -20.86 -12.10
C ILE A 172 12.66 -19.93 -13.14
N LYS A 173 13.93 -19.54 -12.93
CA LYS A 173 14.66 -18.66 -13.86
C LYS A 173 15.90 -19.36 -14.42
N PRO A 174 16.21 -19.14 -15.71
CA PRO A 174 17.45 -19.65 -16.30
C PRO A 174 18.64 -18.87 -15.75
N VAL A 175 19.71 -19.57 -15.39
CA VAL A 175 21.00 -19.01 -14.99
C VAL A 175 22.07 -19.49 -15.95
N MET A 176 22.84 -18.56 -16.51
CA MET A 176 24.02 -18.90 -17.30
C MET A 176 25.15 -19.30 -16.36
N GLY A 177 25.77 -20.45 -16.60
CA GLY A 177 26.97 -20.85 -15.85
C GLY A 177 28.09 -19.86 -16.08
N ALA A 178 28.93 -19.64 -15.08
CA ALA A 178 30.07 -18.72 -15.12
C ALA A 178 31.17 -19.15 -16.11
N ASP A 179 31.15 -20.38 -16.59
CA ASP A 179 32.12 -20.94 -17.55
C ASP A 179 31.62 -20.75 -18.98
N GLU A 180 32.25 -19.84 -19.71
CA GLU A 180 31.89 -19.41 -21.08
C GLU A 180 32.04 -20.53 -22.17
N GLU A 181 32.53 -21.73 -21.86
CA GLU A 181 32.87 -22.74 -22.89
C GLU A 181 31.84 -23.87 -23.06
N GLU A 182 30.91 -24.09 -22.16
CA GLU A 182 29.79 -25.02 -22.36
C GLU A 182 28.48 -24.40 -21.85
N GLY A 183 27.69 -23.89 -22.80
CA GLY A 183 26.43 -23.22 -22.57
C GLY A 183 25.33 -24.12 -21.98
N ASP A 184 25.57 -24.72 -20.83
CA ASP A 184 24.59 -25.49 -20.08
C ASP A 184 23.63 -24.53 -19.36
N LEU A 185 22.41 -24.40 -19.89
CA LEU A 185 21.34 -23.62 -19.31
C LEU A 185 20.88 -24.32 -18.03
N ARG A 186 21.20 -23.74 -16.87
CA ARG A 186 20.72 -24.24 -15.59
C ARG A 186 19.49 -23.44 -15.15
N TYR A 187 18.59 -24.08 -14.45
CA TYR A 187 17.40 -23.46 -13.89
C TYR A 187 17.53 -23.42 -12.37
N GLN A 188 17.23 -22.26 -11.80
CA GLN A 188 17.12 -22.12 -10.34
C GLN A 188 15.80 -21.49 -9.96
N ILE A 189 15.34 -21.78 -8.75
CA ILE A 189 14.18 -21.15 -8.16
C ILE A 189 14.63 -19.84 -7.52
N GLU A 190 14.04 -18.72 -7.96
CA GLU A 190 14.26 -17.41 -7.39
C GLU A 190 13.05 -16.95 -6.60
N ASP A 191 13.31 -16.29 -5.46
CA ASP A 191 12.27 -15.68 -4.66
C ASP A 191 11.74 -14.43 -5.35
N GLY A 192 10.42 -14.32 -5.45
CA GLY A 192 9.72 -13.15 -5.94
C GLY A 192 9.72 -12.00 -4.92
N ILE A 193 9.21 -10.85 -5.36
CA ILE A 193 9.27 -9.59 -4.58
C ILE A 193 8.53 -9.69 -3.24
N PHE A 194 7.39 -10.39 -3.19
CA PHE A 194 6.60 -10.57 -1.96
C PHE A 194 7.29 -11.50 -0.97
N LYS A 195 7.81 -12.65 -1.43
CA LYS A 195 8.54 -13.59 -0.58
C LYS A 195 9.79 -12.92 0.01
N ARG A 196 10.54 -12.15 -0.79
CA ARG A 196 11.70 -11.37 -0.30
C ARG A 196 11.30 -10.41 0.82
N MET A 197 10.15 -9.75 0.68
CA MET A 197 9.65 -8.83 1.70
C MET A 197 9.24 -9.56 2.99
N CYS A 198 8.65 -10.75 2.87
CA CYS A 198 8.36 -11.60 4.04
C CYS A 198 9.65 -12.00 4.79
N VAL A 199 10.71 -12.35 4.05
CA VAL A 199 12.03 -12.68 4.62
C VAL A 199 12.62 -11.48 5.37
N GLU A 200 12.64 -10.29 4.75
CA GLU A 200 13.16 -9.07 5.37
C GLU A 200 12.41 -8.71 6.67
N ALA A 201 11.07 -8.77 6.62
CA ALA A 201 10.23 -8.44 7.78
C ALA A 201 10.37 -9.46 8.92
N THR A 202 10.52 -10.75 8.59
CA THR A 202 10.70 -11.83 9.58
C THR A 202 12.04 -11.75 10.28
N TYR A 203 13.08 -11.29 9.60
CA TYR A 203 14.42 -11.21 10.18
C TYR A 203 14.47 -10.33 11.44
N GLU A 204 13.58 -9.34 11.56
CA GLU A 204 13.49 -8.50 12.76
C GLU A 204 13.01 -9.28 14.01
N PHE A 205 12.14 -10.27 13.84
CA PHE A 205 11.75 -11.17 14.92
C PHE A 205 12.93 -12.00 15.40
N VAL A 206 13.70 -12.57 14.47
CA VAL A 206 14.87 -13.38 14.78
C VAL A 206 15.93 -12.57 15.52
N LYS A 207 16.19 -11.34 15.08
CA LYS A 207 17.11 -10.43 15.79
C LYS A 207 16.68 -10.18 17.24
N ARG A 208 15.39 -10.01 17.47
CA ARG A 208 14.85 -9.76 18.80
C ARG A 208 14.96 -11.00 19.68
N GLN A 209 14.54 -12.17 19.20
CA GLN A 209 14.67 -13.43 19.94
C GLN A 209 16.14 -13.67 20.36
N ASN A 210 17.07 -13.45 19.43
CA ASN A 210 18.50 -13.59 19.73
C ASN A 210 18.99 -12.60 20.79
N LYS A 211 18.48 -11.36 20.83
CA LYS A 211 18.81 -10.38 21.88
C LYS A 211 18.22 -10.74 23.24
N GLU A 212 17.01 -11.24 23.29
CA GLU A 212 16.33 -11.67 24.53
C GLU A 212 17.03 -12.90 25.13
N GLN A 213 17.48 -13.83 24.30
CA GLN A 213 18.25 -15.01 24.72
C GLN A 213 19.68 -14.64 25.18
N ALA A 214 20.33 -13.65 24.56
CA ALA A 214 21.63 -13.17 24.95
C ALA A 214 21.67 -12.46 26.32
N ALA A 215 20.53 -11.97 26.80
CA ALA A 215 20.42 -11.40 28.15
C ALA A 215 20.37 -12.45 29.26
N GLY A 216 20.18 -13.73 28.91
CA GLY A 216 20.15 -14.88 29.82
C GLY A 216 21.18 -15.94 29.46
N LYS A 217 22.41 -15.81 29.95
CA LYS A 217 23.51 -16.82 30.02
C LYS A 217 23.68 -17.79 28.84
N THR A 218 24.84 -17.74 28.20
CA THR A 218 25.44 -18.60 27.16
C THR A 218 24.94 -18.39 25.75
N LEU A 219 25.88 -18.13 24.83
CA LEU A 219 25.65 -18.12 23.38
C LEU A 219 24.96 -19.41 22.98
N ASP A 220 23.67 -19.30 22.64
CA ASP A 220 22.86 -20.41 22.18
C ASP A 220 23.41 -20.96 20.85
N PHE A 221 23.07 -22.19 20.53
CA PHE A 221 23.42 -22.89 19.30
C PHE A 221 23.17 -22.02 18.03
N SER A 222 22.04 -21.34 17.99
CA SER A 222 21.66 -20.49 16.86
C SER A 222 22.67 -19.37 16.60
N GLN A 223 23.16 -18.70 17.65
CA GLN A 223 24.12 -17.60 17.49
C GLN A 223 25.49 -18.11 17.02
N ARG A 224 25.96 -19.21 17.58
CA ARG A 224 27.22 -19.84 17.16
C ARG A 224 27.14 -20.33 15.73
N LEU A 225 26.02 -20.92 15.37
CA LEU A 225 25.78 -21.40 14.01
C LEU A 225 25.73 -20.25 13.00
N ASP A 226 25.04 -19.15 13.33
CA ASP A 226 24.96 -17.97 12.46
C ASP A 226 26.32 -17.30 12.27
N GLN A 227 27.13 -17.23 13.33
CA GLN A 227 28.52 -16.73 13.23
C GLN A 227 29.36 -17.64 12.33
N LEU A 228 29.25 -18.95 12.48
CA LEU A 228 30.00 -19.92 11.68
C LEU A 228 29.58 -19.88 10.21
N LEU A 229 28.28 -19.80 9.95
CA LEU A 229 27.75 -19.67 8.60
C LEU A 229 28.23 -18.40 7.91
N ASN A 230 28.16 -17.25 8.60
CA ASN A 230 28.65 -15.97 8.09
C ASN A 230 30.14 -16.02 7.78
N GLN A 231 30.93 -16.57 8.71
CA GLN A 231 32.37 -16.71 8.54
C GLN A 231 32.72 -17.58 7.34
N PHE A 232 32.07 -18.74 7.20
CA PHE A 232 32.35 -19.66 6.10
C PHE A 232 31.82 -19.14 4.78
N GLN A 233 30.64 -18.51 4.75
CA GLN A 233 30.10 -17.91 3.54
C GLN A 233 31.02 -16.82 3.00
N GLN A 234 31.48 -15.92 3.88
CA GLN A 234 32.43 -14.87 3.50
C GLN A 234 33.72 -15.43 2.93
N GLN A 235 34.27 -16.47 3.55
CA GLN A 235 35.50 -17.13 3.07
C GLN A 235 35.29 -17.81 1.73
N LEU A 236 34.13 -18.45 1.50
CA LEU A 236 33.80 -19.08 0.21
C LEU A 236 33.62 -18.02 -0.88
N ASP A 237 32.97 -16.90 -0.57
CA ASP A 237 32.76 -15.79 -1.50
C ASP A 237 34.08 -15.11 -1.88
N ASP A 238 35.05 -15.09 -0.95
CA ASP A 238 36.42 -14.60 -1.17
C ASP A 238 37.28 -15.64 -1.94
N GLY A 239 36.71 -16.78 -2.32
CA GLY A 239 37.41 -17.85 -3.05
C GLY A 239 38.39 -18.67 -2.18
N ALA A 240 38.29 -18.58 -0.85
CA ALA A 240 39.14 -19.33 0.06
C ALA A 240 38.68 -20.79 0.18
N GLN A 241 39.65 -21.72 0.25
CA GLN A 241 39.37 -23.12 0.57
C GLN A 241 39.27 -23.30 2.08
N ILE A 242 38.10 -23.71 2.58
CA ILE A 242 37.88 -23.92 4.02
C ILE A 242 38.11 -25.38 4.36
N GLU A 243 39.18 -25.67 5.07
CA GLU A 243 39.50 -27.01 5.56
C GLU A 243 39.40 -27.04 7.09
N ILE A 244 38.57 -27.94 7.61
CA ILE A 244 38.33 -28.09 9.05
C ILE A 244 38.78 -29.47 9.55
N PRO A 245 39.34 -29.56 10.75
CA PRO A 245 39.84 -30.84 11.26
C PRO A 245 38.70 -31.76 11.69
N GLN A 246 38.85 -33.03 11.41
CA GLN A 246 38.06 -34.12 11.97
C GLN A 246 38.71 -34.68 13.24
N ARG A 247 37.99 -35.49 14.00
CA ARG A 247 38.52 -36.18 15.18
C ARG A 247 39.70 -37.13 14.86
N SER A 248 39.71 -37.68 13.65
CA SER A 248 40.80 -38.50 13.13
C SER A 248 42.06 -37.72 12.75
N ARG A 249 42.09 -36.41 12.91
CA ARG A 249 43.11 -35.45 12.44
C ARG A 249 43.21 -35.34 10.91
N GLN A 250 42.31 -35.96 10.16
CA GLN A 250 42.14 -35.71 8.74
C GLN A 250 41.41 -34.39 8.55
N GLN A 251 41.57 -33.80 7.34
CA GLN A 251 40.86 -32.57 6.98
C GLN A 251 39.61 -32.89 6.15
N ILE A 252 38.57 -32.13 6.37
CA ILE A 252 37.40 -32.14 5.56
C ILE A 252 37.14 -30.71 5.04
N ARG A 253 36.85 -30.56 3.75
CA ARG A 253 36.66 -29.27 3.11
C ARG A 253 35.17 -28.92 3.10
N VAL A 254 34.86 -27.66 3.39
CA VAL A 254 33.54 -27.08 3.19
C VAL A 254 33.48 -26.63 1.74
N GLU A 255 32.66 -27.30 0.93
CA GLU A 255 32.50 -27.00 -0.49
C GLU A 255 31.47 -25.90 -0.72
N GLU A 256 30.35 -26.00 -0.01
CA GLU A 256 29.21 -25.12 -0.21
C GLU A 256 28.35 -25.06 1.06
N ILE A 257 27.64 -23.95 1.24
CA ILE A 257 26.53 -23.82 2.18
C ILE A 257 25.26 -23.74 1.35
N SER A 258 24.37 -24.73 1.50
CA SER A 258 23.11 -24.76 0.76
C SER A 258 22.21 -23.59 1.18
N LYS A 259 21.23 -23.23 0.33
CA LYS A 259 20.21 -22.20 0.64
C LYS A 259 19.46 -22.46 1.96
N GLN A 260 19.39 -23.70 2.40
CA GLN A 260 18.79 -24.11 3.68
C GLN A 260 19.79 -24.06 4.84
N GLY A 261 21.01 -23.55 4.61
CA GLY A 261 22.08 -23.46 5.60
C GLY A 261 22.69 -24.80 6.01
N ASN A 262 22.55 -25.85 5.20
CA ASN A 262 23.23 -27.10 5.40
C ASN A 262 24.64 -27.01 4.84
N PHE A 263 25.63 -27.57 5.57
CA PHE A 263 27.00 -27.62 5.07
C PHE A 263 27.18 -28.82 4.15
N ILE A 264 27.75 -28.58 2.99
CA ILE A 264 28.17 -29.62 2.04
C ILE A 264 29.68 -29.75 2.19
N LEU A 265 30.10 -30.91 2.66
CA LEU A 265 31.48 -31.19 3.00
C LEU A 265 32.03 -32.29 2.11
N ARG A 266 33.35 -32.24 1.80
CA ARG A 266 34.06 -33.28 1.08
C ARG A 266 35.39 -33.60 1.76
N HIS A 267 35.76 -34.87 1.82
CA HIS A 267 37.10 -35.21 2.27
C HIS A 267 38.14 -34.71 1.27
N VAL A 268 39.25 -34.18 1.77
CA VAL A 268 40.34 -33.63 0.92
C VAL A 268 40.86 -34.67 -0.08
N ASP A 269 40.91 -35.92 0.34
CA ASP A 269 41.41 -37.03 -0.50
C ASP A 269 40.29 -37.89 -1.14
N GLY A 270 39.06 -37.37 -1.23
CA GLY A 270 37.91 -38.17 -1.71
C GLY A 270 36.88 -37.40 -2.47
N ASP A 271 36.18 -38.07 -3.38
CA ASP A 271 35.14 -37.46 -4.25
C ASP A 271 33.74 -37.44 -3.64
N ARG A 272 33.57 -38.06 -2.47
CA ARG A 272 32.24 -38.18 -1.84
C ARG A 272 31.88 -36.96 -1.02
N THR A 273 30.72 -36.37 -1.29
CA THR A 273 30.15 -35.27 -0.53
C THR A 273 29.27 -35.76 0.61
N TYR A 274 29.23 -34.97 1.69
CA TYR A 274 28.44 -35.22 2.89
C TYR A 274 27.63 -33.99 3.26
N THR A 275 26.34 -34.14 3.44
CA THR A 275 25.47 -33.07 3.89
C THR A 275 25.33 -33.11 5.41
N VAL A 276 25.65 -32.02 6.06
CA VAL A 276 25.46 -31.80 7.50
C VAL A 276 24.29 -30.86 7.69
N SER A 277 23.14 -31.39 8.13
CA SER A 277 21.93 -30.62 8.30
C SER A 277 21.87 -29.93 9.67
N GLN A 278 21.36 -28.70 9.69
CA GLN A 278 21.24 -27.88 10.89
C GLN A 278 20.37 -28.53 11.97
N ASN A 279 19.20 -29.06 11.63
CA ASN A 279 18.33 -29.74 12.58
C ASN A 279 18.99 -30.89 13.33
N ARG A 280 19.90 -31.60 12.64
CA ARG A 280 20.65 -32.68 13.28
C ARG A 280 21.82 -32.15 14.10
N LEU A 281 22.47 -31.08 13.67
CA LEU A 281 23.49 -30.36 14.47
C LEU A 281 22.89 -29.84 15.76
N GLU A 282 21.72 -29.21 15.72
CA GLU A 282 21.01 -28.71 16.89
C GLU A 282 20.66 -29.83 17.88
N LYS A 283 20.11 -30.94 17.40
CA LYS A 283 19.85 -32.10 18.25
C LYS A 283 21.11 -32.64 18.95
N LEU A 284 22.23 -32.68 18.24
CA LEU A 284 23.49 -33.10 18.82
C LEU A 284 24.01 -32.09 19.82
N PHE A 285 23.99 -30.78 19.48
CA PHE A 285 24.46 -29.72 20.35
C PHE A 285 23.70 -29.67 21.68
N ASN A 286 22.38 -29.80 21.63
CA ASN A 286 21.53 -29.80 22.83
C ASN A 286 21.63 -31.10 23.68
N ALA A 287 22.07 -32.20 23.08
CA ALA A 287 22.21 -33.48 23.78
C ALA A 287 23.60 -33.70 24.37
N ILE A 288 24.57 -32.84 24.07
CA ILE A 288 25.96 -32.97 24.53
C ILE A 288 26.24 -32.00 25.67
N ASP A 289 26.43 -32.51 26.87
CA ASP A 289 26.80 -31.71 28.04
C ASP A 289 28.31 -31.37 28.02
N ASP A 290 29.16 -32.30 27.58
CA ASP A 290 30.62 -32.12 27.47
C ASP A 290 31.11 -32.76 26.18
N PHE A 291 31.50 -31.91 25.23
CA PHE A 291 31.91 -32.33 23.89
C PHE A 291 33.23 -33.13 23.87
N ASP A 292 34.16 -32.82 24.80
CA ASP A 292 35.50 -33.43 24.86
C ASP A 292 35.47 -34.83 25.49
N GLN A 293 34.44 -35.14 26.28
CA GLN A 293 34.31 -36.42 26.97
C GLN A 293 33.55 -37.50 26.21
N ILE A 294 33.14 -37.29 24.94
CA ILE A 294 32.45 -38.31 24.16
C ILE A 294 33.41 -39.45 23.76
N PRO A 295 33.30 -40.66 24.30
CA PRO A 295 34.27 -41.72 24.05
C PRO A 295 34.18 -42.26 22.61
N ASN A 296 32.98 -42.43 22.08
CA ASN A 296 32.72 -42.95 20.73
C ASN A 296 31.68 -42.10 20.02
N ILE A 297 32.10 -41.20 19.14
CA ILE A 297 31.22 -40.29 18.39
C ILE A 297 30.27 -41.03 17.45
N TYR A 298 30.70 -42.15 16.86
CA TYR A 298 29.87 -42.92 15.93
C TYR A 298 28.65 -43.53 16.61
N ALA A 299 28.88 -44.18 17.77
CA ALA A 299 27.80 -44.77 18.54
C ALA A 299 26.90 -43.70 19.16
N TYR A 300 27.48 -42.66 19.73
CA TYR A 300 26.75 -41.56 20.39
C TYR A 300 25.91 -40.74 19.39
N PHE A 301 26.50 -40.28 18.32
CA PHE A 301 25.75 -39.50 17.32
C PHE A 301 24.66 -40.32 16.63
N ARG A 302 24.96 -41.60 16.37
CA ARG A 302 23.96 -42.50 15.76
C ARG A 302 22.73 -42.73 16.67
N SER A 303 22.92 -42.72 17.98
CA SER A 303 21.79 -42.86 18.93
C SER A 303 20.89 -41.63 18.96
N ILE A 304 21.40 -40.43 18.63
CA ILE A 304 20.67 -39.16 18.68
C ILE A 304 20.04 -38.82 17.33
N ILE A 305 20.83 -38.89 16.25
CA ILE A 305 20.40 -38.42 14.93
C ILE A 305 20.22 -39.51 13.88
N GLY A 306 20.65 -40.74 14.16
CA GLY A 306 20.70 -41.82 13.18
C GLY A 306 21.74 -41.57 12.05
N GLY A 307 21.97 -42.56 11.21
CA GLY A 307 22.83 -42.41 10.02
C GLY A 307 24.34 -42.62 10.28
N SER A 308 25.18 -42.32 9.25
CA SER A 308 26.60 -42.73 9.21
C SER A 308 27.63 -41.60 9.13
N ASN A 309 27.24 -40.34 9.05
CA ASN A 309 28.17 -39.22 8.78
C ASN A 309 28.74 -38.55 10.08
N ALA A 310 28.98 -39.33 11.13
CA ALA A 310 29.39 -38.79 12.43
C ALA A 310 30.64 -37.91 12.40
N SER A 311 31.63 -38.21 11.55
CA SER A 311 32.86 -37.42 11.42
C SER A 311 32.63 -36.04 10.82
N ALA A 312 31.68 -35.93 9.83
CA ALA A 312 31.33 -34.65 9.25
C ALA A 312 30.56 -33.78 10.25
N TYR A 313 29.58 -34.35 10.99
CA TYR A 313 28.88 -33.64 12.07
C TYR A 313 29.82 -33.21 13.19
N TRP A 314 30.78 -34.09 13.58
CA TRP A 314 31.77 -33.73 14.59
C TRP A 314 32.62 -32.53 14.16
N ALA A 315 33.08 -32.49 12.91
CA ALA A 315 33.91 -31.40 12.41
C ALA A 315 33.22 -30.03 12.53
N ILE A 316 31.92 -29.94 12.15
CA ILE A 316 31.15 -28.70 12.29
C ILE A 316 30.85 -28.39 13.75
N LEU A 317 30.45 -29.40 14.57
CA LEU A 317 30.22 -29.20 15.99
C LEU A 317 31.48 -28.72 16.72
N ASN A 318 32.65 -29.26 16.39
CA ASN A 318 33.92 -28.81 16.92
C ASN A 318 34.18 -27.32 16.65
N GLN A 319 33.87 -26.84 15.45
CA GLN A 319 33.96 -25.41 15.12
C GLN A 319 33.00 -24.59 15.98
N LEU A 320 31.77 -25.06 16.22
CA LEU A 320 30.77 -24.39 17.03
C LEU A 320 31.20 -24.31 18.52
N TYR A 321 31.82 -25.36 19.05
CA TYR A 321 32.31 -25.39 20.43
C TYR A 321 33.60 -24.57 20.64
N GLN A 322 34.45 -24.46 19.59
CA GLN A 322 35.69 -23.65 19.65
C GLN A 322 35.46 -22.14 19.55
N GLN A 323 34.28 -21.70 19.13
CA GLN A 323 33.95 -20.30 19.17
C GLN A 323 33.89 -19.84 20.63
N GLU A 324 34.87 -19.05 21.06
CA GLU A 324 34.86 -18.43 22.37
C GLU A 324 33.60 -17.55 22.50
N ALA A 325 32.97 -17.63 23.69
CA ALA A 325 31.93 -16.71 24.07
C ALA A 325 32.54 -15.30 24.21
N THR A 326 32.72 -14.61 23.10
CA THR A 326 33.04 -13.19 23.15
C THR A 326 31.84 -12.50 23.77
N THR A 327 31.97 -12.08 25.02
CA THR A 327 31.10 -11.10 25.66
C THR A 327 30.93 -9.96 24.64
N PRO A 328 29.75 -9.55 24.26
CA PRO A 328 29.60 -8.41 23.36
C PRO A 328 30.09 -7.18 24.12
N ALA A 329 31.39 -6.85 23.95
CA ALA A 329 31.84 -5.49 24.12
C ALA A 329 30.99 -4.68 23.13
N SER A 330 30.18 -3.77 23.69
CA SER A 330 29.45 -2.71 22.99
C SER A 330 29.63 -2.76 21.47
N ALA A 331 28.75 -3.50 20.79
CA ALA A 331 28.61 -3.43 19.34
C ALA A 331 28.02 -2.06 19.02
N GLU A 332 28.88 -1.05 18.98
CA GLU A 332 28.65 0.11 18.14
C GLU A 332 28.51 -0.42 16.72
N GLN A 333 27.36 -0.15 16.19
CA GLN A 333 26.83 -0.50 14.90
C GLN A 333 27.83 -0.24 13.77
N SER A 334 28.58 -1.25 13.37
CA SER A 334 28.96 -1.35 11.97
C SER A 334 27.77 -1.97 11.25
N SER A 335 27.07 -1.19 10.45
CA SER A 335 26.00 -1.61 9.57
C SER A 335 26.57 -2.41 8.41
N SER A 336 27.06 -3.61 8.66
CA SER A 336 27.30 -4.58 7.59
C SER A 336 25.93 -5.01 7.08
N VAL A 337 25.67 -4.76 5.79
CA VAL A 337 24.47 -5.23 5.12
C VAL A 337 24.45 -6.75 5.22
N VAL A 338 23.57 -7.29 6.05
CA VAL A 338 23.41 -8.74 6.21
C VAL A 338 22.92 -9.32 4.89
N ASP A 339 23.60 -10.33 4.38
CA ASP A 339 23.24 -10.98 3.12
C ASP A 339 21.81 -11.56 3.17
N TYR A 340 21.13 -11.52 2.01
CA TYR A 340 19.78 -12.06 1.86
C TYR A 340 19.70 -13.55 2.19
N ALA A 341 20.70 -14.34 1.82
CA ALA A 341 20.76 -15.77 2.10
C ALA A 341 20.67 -16.07 3.61
N ILE A 342 21.32 -15.25 4.45
CA ILE A 342 21.28 -15.37 5.92
C ILE A 342 19.87 -15.07 6.44
N LYS A 343 19.24 -14.03 5.93
CA LYS A 343 17.86 -13.67 6.30
C LYS A 343 16.87 -14.75 5.89
N GLN A 344 17.06 -15.35 4.72
CA GLN A 344 16.26 -16.45 4.23
C GLN A 344 16.40 -17.70 5.12
N GLN A 345 17.61 -18.03 5.56
CA GLN A 345 17.82 -19.12 6.52
C GLN A 345 17.11 -18.84 7.86
N ALA A 346 17.23 -17.61 8.37
CA ALA A 346 16.56 -17.19 9.59
C ALA A 346 15.02 -17.28 9.46
N PHE A 347 14.49 -16.91 8.28
CA PHE A 347 13.08 -17.05 7.97
C PHE A 347 12.56 -18.48 8.12
N TYR A 348 13.28 -19.48 7.60
CA TYR A 348 12.86 -20.88 7.67
C TYR A 348 13.02 -21.50 9.08
N ARG A 349 13.86 -20.91 9.93
CA ARG A 349 14.04 -21.35 11.31
C ARG A 349 13.06 -20.72 12.30
N MET A 350 12.34 -19.67 11.86
CA MET A 350 11.48 -18.92 12.76
C MET A 350 10.40 -19.79 13.38
N ASN A 351 10.38 -19.86 14.71
CA ASN A 351 9.30 -20.48 15.47
C ASN A 351 8.18 -19.47 15.71
N TRP A 352 7.17 -19.49 14.87
CA TRP A 352 6.05 -18.57 14.93
C TRP A 352 5.13 -18.76 16.16
N GLN A 353 5.20 -19.91 16.84
CA GLN A 353 4.43 -20.15 18.08
C GLN A 353 5.02 -19.35 19.27
N GLU A 354 6.30 -19.07 19.24
CA GLU A 354 7.00 -18.31 20.28
C GLU A 354 7.15 -16.81 19.93
N ALA A 355 6.66 -16.39 18.76
CA ALA A 355 6.73 -15.00 18.33
C ALA A 355 5.76 -14.15 19.14
N SER A 356 6.26 -13.46 20.16
CA SER A 356 5.50 -12.48 20.94
C SER A 356 5.69 -11.05 20.40
N ASP A 357 4.65 -10.22 20.52
CA ASP A 357 4.65 -8.75 20.38
C ASP A 357 5.20 -8.14 19.07
N ALA A 358 4.44 -8.32 17.99
CA ALA A 358 4.69 -7.65 16.71
C ALA A 358 4.64 -6.11 16.78
N GLU A 359 4.00 -5.54 17.80
CA GLU A 359 3.77 -4.09 17.93
C GLU A 359 5.07 -3.27 18.13
N VAL A 360 6.11 -3.88 18.68
CA VAL A 360 7.39 -3.22 19.00
C VAL A 360 8.44 -3.37 17.90
N LEU A 361 8.16 -4.20 16.89
CA LEU A 361 9.11 -4.47 15.82
C LEU A 361 9.05 -3.44 14.67
N PRO A 362 10.16 -3.22 13.96
CA PRO A 362 10.16 -2.43 12.75
C PRO A 362 9.12 -2.95 11.76
N LYS A 363 8.27 -2.05 11.28
CA LYS A 363 7.24 -2.35 10.29
C LYS A 363 7.83 -2.33 8.89
N TYR A 364 7.28 -3.15 8.02
CA TYR A 364 7.59 -3.24 6.60
C TYR A 364 6.33 -2.99 5.77
N LEU A 365 6.47 -2.45 4.58
CA LEU A 365 5.32 -2.08 3.77
C LEU A 365 5.58 -2.34 2.28
N MET A 366 4.63 -3.02 1.63
CA MET A 366 4.58 -3.17 0.18
C MET A 366 3.46 -2.30 -0.39
N ILE A 367 3.81 -1.48 -1.38
CA ILE A 367 2.84 -0.72 -2.17
C ILE A 367 2.64 -1.45 -3.49
N ILE A 368 1.39 -1.79 -3.80
CA ILE A 368 0.98 -2.42 -5.05
C ILE A 368 0.13 -1.41 -5.82
N ASP A 369 0.75 -0.69 -6.75
CA ASP A 369 0.06 0.28 -7.58
C ASP A 369 -0.73 -0.43 -8.67
N GLU A 370 -1.92 0.08 -9.00
CA GLU A 370 -2.84 -0.50 -10.00
C GLU A 370 -3.14 -1.99 -9.74
N ILE A 371 -3.42 -2.34 -8.48
CA ILE A 371 -3.60 -3.73 -8.04
C ILE A 371 -4.63 -4.52 -8.88
N ASN A 372 -5.63 -3.84 -9.41
CA ASN A 372 -6.70 -4.43 -10.23
C ASN A 372 -6.29 -4.66 -11.70
N ARG A 373 -5.14 -4.18 -12.18
CA ARG A 373 -4.69 -4.41 -13.57
C ARG A 373 -4.08 -5.79 -13.80
N GLY A 374 -3.70 -6.50 -12.74
CA GLY A 374 -3.24 -7.89 -12.80
C GLY A 374 -4.33 -8.87 -12.36
N ASN A 375 -4.22 -10.11 -12.76
CA ASN A 375 -5.05 -11.18 -12.19
C ASN A 375 -4.57 -11.47 -10.76
N VAL A 376 -5.10 -10.72 -9.79
CA VAL A 376 -4.63 -10.73 -8.40
C VAL A 376 -4.77 -12.13 -7.78
N ALA A 377 -5.83 -12.87 -8.11
CA ALA A 377 -6.04 -14.22 -7.61
C ALA A 377 -4.92 -15.18 -8.10
N ALA A 378 -4.52 -15.07 -9.36
CA ALA A 378 -3.43 -15.87 -9.91
C ALA A 378 -2.06 -15.43 -9.37
N ILE A 379 -1.83 -14.13 -9.18
CA ILE A 379 -0.55 -13.57 -8.69
C ILE A 379 -0.30 -13.95 -7.23
N PHE A 380 -1.32 -13.89 -6.37
CA PHE A 380 -1.19 -14.28 -4.96
C PHE A 380 -1.33 -15.78 -4.75
N GLY A 381 -2.09 -16.48 -5.60
CA GLY A 381 -2.33 -17.90 -5.48
C GLY A 381 -2.82 -18.30 -4.08
N GLU A 382 -2.20 -19.32 -3.49
CA GLU A 382 -2.49 -19.83 -2.15
C GLU A 382 -2.21 -18.82 -1.01
N LEU A 383 -1.41 -17.78 -1.29
CA LEU A 383 -1.07 -16.77 -0.27
C LEU A 383 -2.26 -15.89 0.12
N ILE A 384 -3.32 -15.87 -0.68
CA ILE A 384 -4.52 -15.06 -0.40
C ILE A 384 -5.01 -15.31 1.03
N THR A 385 -5.02 -16.55 1.49
CA THR A 385 -5.48 -16.91 2.84
C THR A 385 -4.54 -16.35 3.92
N LEU A 386 -3.23 -16.29 3.65
CA LEU A 386 -2.24 -15.80 4.60
C LEU A 386 -2.29 -14.27 4.80
N LEU A 387 -3.04 -13.55 3.97
CA LEU A 387 -3.21 -12.10 4.11
C LEU A 387 -4.14 -11.73 5.28
N GLU A 388 -5.00 -12.65 5.73
CA GLU A 388 -5.88 -12.42 6.89
C GLU A 388 -5.04 -12.13 8.15
N GLU A 389 -5.48 -11.19 8.98
CA GLU A 389 -4.71 -10.72 10.13
C GLU A 389 -4.49 -11.82 11.17
N ASP A 390 -5.49 -12.70 11.36
CA ASP A 390 -5.43 -13.85 12.28
C ASP A 390 -4.59 -15.02 11.76
N LYS A 391 -4.30 -15.06 10.44
CA LYS A 391 -3.47 -16.10 9.79
C LYS A 391 -1.99 -15.71 9.69
N ARG A 392 -1.63 -14.49 10.12
CA ARG A 392 -0.25 -14.02 10.13
C ARG A 392 0.60 -14.75 11.17
N GLY A 393 1.91 -14.82 10.94
CA GLY A 393 2.85 -15.43 11.88
C GLY A 393 2.73 -14.86 13.30
N GLY A 394 2.84 -15.72 14.32
CA GLY A 394 2.70 -15.32 15.72
C GLY A 394 1.27 -15.04 16.20
N LYS A 395 0.26 -15.25 15.36
CA LYS A 395 -1.14 -15.20 15.76
C LYS A 395 -1.64 -16.61 16.14
N GLU A 396 -2.71 -16.67 16.92
CA GLU A 396 -3.28 -17.94 17.40
C GLU A 396 -3.66 -18.89 16.25
N GLU A 397 -4.24 -18.35 15.20
CA GLU A 397 -4.72 -19.08 14.02
C GLU A 397 -3.73 -19.02 12.83
N TYR A 398 -2.42 -18.76 13.09
CA TYR A 398 -1.47 -18.59 12.00
C TYR A 398 -1.41 -19.82 11.08
N LEU A 399 -1.22 -19.57 9.81
CA LEU A 399 -1.08 -20.60 8.79
C LEU A 399 0.25 -20.49 8.04
N SER A 400 0.71 -21.62 7.55
CA SER A 400 1.80 -21.70 6.57
C SER A 400 1.32 -22.45 5.34
N VAL A 401 1.76 -22.04 4.16
CA VAL A 401 1.52 -22.75 2.90
C VAL A 401 2.83 -23.29 2.35
N SER A 402 2.78 -24.45 1.67
CA SER A 402 3.92 -24.98 0.95
C SER A 402 3.91 -24.44 -0.48
N LEU A 403 4.98 -23.76 -0.86
CA LEU A 403 5.12 -23.17 -2.18
C LEU A 403 5.26 -24.25 -3.28
N PRO A 404 4.75 -24.00 -4.50
CA PRO A 404 4.66 -25.03 -5.54
C PRO A 404 6.01 -25.44 -6.14
N TYR A 405 6.97 -24.52 -6.25
CA TYR A 405 8.28 -24.80 -6.87
C TYR A 405 9.31 -25.25 -5.83
N SER A 406 9.58 -24.45 -4.82
CA SER A 406 10.59 -24.73 -3.79
C SER A 406 10.17 -25.78 -2.77
N LYS A 407 8.86 -26.04 -2.62
CA LYS A 407 8.27 -26.86 -1.54
C LYS A 407 8.54 -26.29 -0.14
N GLU A 408 9.05 -25.08 -0.05
CA GLU A 408 9.31 -24.38 1.21
C GLU A 408 8.00 -23.88 1.84
N LYS A 409 8.01 -23.72 3.16
CA LYS A 409 6.86 -23.16 3.87
C LYS A 409 6.97 -21.64 3.94
N LEU A 410 5.93 -20.96 3.47
CA LEU A 410 5.79 -19.51 3.58
C LEU A 410 4.79 -19.16 4.68
N VAL A 411 5.17 -18.20 5.51
CA VAL A 411 4.32 -17.53 6.52
C VAL A 411 4.42 -16.04 6.26
N VAL A 412 3.31 -15.33 6.32
CA VAL A 412 3.33 -13.88 6.20
C VAL A 412 3.49 -13.25 7.58
N PRO A 413 4.54 -12.43 7.80
CA PRO A 413 4.81 -11.85 9.11
C PRO A 413 3.79 -10.75 9.48
N PRO A 414 3.49 -10.56 10.79
CA PRO A 414 2.46 -9.63 11.24
C PRO A 414 2.89 -8.15 11.19
N ASN A 415 4.17 -7.86 10.99
CA ASN A 415 4.72 -6.51 10.81
C ASN A 415 4.82 -6.08 9.34
N LEU A 416 4.30 -6.87 8.39
CA LEU A 416 4.25 -6.55 6.97
C LEU A 416 2.88 -5.97 6.59
N TYR A 417 2.88 -4.73 6.12
CA TYR A 417 1.70 -3.99 5.67
C TYR A 417 1.62 -4.01 4.14
N LEU A 418 0.40 -4.02 3.61
CA LEU A 418 0.12 -3.93 2.17
C LEU A 418 -0.77 -2.73 1.89
N ILE A 419 -0.39 -1.89 0.93
CA ILE A 419 -1.24 -0.83 0.39
C ILE A 419 -1.40 -1.05 -1.11
N GLY A 420 -2.62 -1.33 -1.55
CA GLY A 420 -2.99 -1.32 -2.96
C GLY A 420 -3.54 0.04 -3.40
N THR A 421 -3.31 0.43 -4.66
CA THR A 421 -4.09 1.50 -5.30
C THR A 421 -4.92 0.92 -6.45
N MET A 422 -6.10 1.48 -6.66
CA MET A 422 -7.02 1.02 -7.68
C MET A 422 -7.73 2.21 -8.35
N ASN A 423 -7.68 2.29 -9.68
CA ASN A 423 -8.52 3.19 -10.45
C ASN A 423 -9.89 2.54 -10.70
N THR A 424 -10.97 3.27 -10.37
CA THR A 424 -12.34 2.75 -10.50
C THR A 424 -12.93 2.97 -11.88
N ALA A 425 -12.49 4.00 -12.60
CA ALA A 425 -13.00 4.34 -13.93
C ALA A 425 -12.52 3.42 -15.06
N ASP A 426 -11.50 2.62 -14.83
CA ASP A 426 -10.89 1.77 -15.87
C ASP A 426 -11.78 0.56 -16.17
N ARG A 427 -12.45 0.59 -17.32
CA ARG A 427 -13.35 -0.47 -17.80
C ARG A 427 -12.62 -1.74 -18.27
N SER A 428 -11.33 -1.64 -18.53
CA SER A 428 -10.52 -2.76 -19.03
C SER A 428 -10.07 -3.73 -17.93
N VAL A 429 -10.43 -3.45 -16.69
CA VAL A 429 -9.90 -4.12 -15.50
C VAL A 429 -10.98 -4.98 -14.85
N GLU A 430 -10.60 -6.20 -14.48
CA GLU A 430 -11.49 -7.11 -13.74
C GLU A 430 -11.80 -6.57 -12.34
N ALA A 431 -13.03 -6.78 -11.91
CA ALA A 431 -13.42 -6.49 -10.54
C ALA A 431 -12.60 -7.38 -9.58
N LEU A 432 -12.04 -6.79 -8.52
CA LEU A 432 -11.35 -7.56 -7.50
C LEU A 432 -12.22 -8.71 -6.98
N ASP A 433 -11.66 -9.90 -6.94
CA ASP A 433 -12.31 -11.10 -6.42
C ASP A 433 -12.85 -10.86 -4.99
N THR A 434 -14.00 -11.45 -4.72
CA THR A 434 -14.66 -11.40 -3.40
C THR A 434 -13.76 -11.91 -2.28
N ALA A 435 -12.86 -12.86 -2.56
CA ALA A 435 -11.89 -13.38 -1.61
C ALA A 435 -10.91 -12.28 -1.15
N LEU A 436 -10.45 -11.42 -2.05
CA LEU A 436 -9.57 -10.30 -1.74
C LEU A 436 -10.32 -9.17 -1.02
N ARG A 437 -11.57 -8.90 -1.41
CA ARG A 437 -12.38 -7.85 -0.76
C ARG A 437 -12.55 -8.06 0.74
N ARG A 438 -12.52 -9.28 1.21
CA ARG A 438 -12.63 -9.61 2.66
C ARG A 438 -11.32 -9.38 3.42
N ARG A 439 -10.18 -9.36 2.72
CA ARG A 439 -8.84 -9.32 3.31
C ARG A 439 -8.20 -7.94 3.30
N PHE A 440 -8.82 -7.00 2.59
CA PHE A 440 -8.39 -5.63 2.51
C PHE A 440 -9.46 -4.67 3.04
N SER A 441 -9.04 -3.64 3.73
CA SER A 441 -9.88 -2.48 4.03
C SER A 441 -9.85 -1.52 2.84
N PHE A 442 -11.02 -1.03 2.44
CA PHE A 442 -11.15 -0.14 1.30
C PHE A 442 -11.34 1.31 1.77
N THR A 443 -10.49 2.20 1.25
CA THR A 443 -10.58 3.64 1.53
C THR A 443 -10.78 4.38 0.22
N GLU A 444 -11.89 5.07 0.09
CA GLU A 444 -12.19 5.88 -1.08
C GLU A 444 -11.37 7.17 -1.06
N VAL A 445 -10.77 7.50 -2.20
CA VAL A 445 -10.02 8.74 -2.42
C VAL A 445 -10.79 9.57 -3.45
N GLU A 446 -11.68 10.40 -2.95
CA GLU A 446 -12.54 11.25 -3.76
C GLU A 446 -11.78 12.45 -4.36
N PRO A 447 -12.26 13.02 -5.47
CA PRO A 447 -11.82 14.33 -5.92
C PRO A 447 -12.01 15.38 -4.82
N GLN A 448 -11.01 16.22 -4.62
CA GLN A 448 -11.03 17.30 -3.62
C GLN A 448 -10.95 18.67 -4.31
N PRO A 449 -12.03 19.19 -4.90
CA PRO A 449 -12.03 20.50 -5.55
C PRO A 449 -11.60 21.63 -4.63
N GLY A 450 -11.84 21.50 -3.31
CA GLY A 450 -11.41 22.46 -2.31
C GLY A 450 -9.92 22.80 -2.33
N LEU A 451 -9.06 21.87 -2.76
CA LEU A 451 -7.62 22.11 -2.93
C LEU A 451 -7.29 23.12 -4.06
N LEU A 452 -8.25 23.41 -4.92
CA LEU A 452 -8.13 24.35 -6.03
C LEU A 452 -8.82 25.69 -5.72
N ALA A 453 -9.36 25.88 -4.51
CA ALA A 453 -10.21 27.04 -4.17
C ALA A 453 -9.49 28.39 -4.30
N GLU A 454 -8.16 28.41 -4.06
CA GLU A 454 -7.34 29.63 -4.18
C GLU A 454 -6.81 29.87 -5.61
N ILE A 455 -7.11 28.98 -6.55
CA ILE A 455 -6.63 29.10 -7.93
C ILE A 455 -7.73 29.74 -8.77
N GLU A 456 -7.50 30.98 -9.15
CA GLU A 456 -8.38 31.76 -10.00
C GLU A 456 -7.65 32.16 -11.30
N ILE A 457 -8.28 31.98 -12.44
CA ILE A 457 -7.72 32.31 -13.76
C ILE A 457 -8.75 33.18 -14.48
N ASP A 458 -8.42 34.45 -14.66
CA ASP A 458 -9.26 35.41 -15.41
C ASP A 458 -10.74 35.40 -14.93
N GLY A 459 -10.96 35.36 -13.61
CA GLY A 459 -12.31 35.34 -13.02
C GLY A 459 -12.98 33.95 -12.97
N LEU A 460 -12.26 32.88 -13.33
CA LEU A 460 -12.70 31.50 -13.20
C LEU A 460 -12.07 30.84 -11.97
N ASN A 461 -12.87 30.43 -11.03
CA ASN A 461 -12.40 29.59 -9.91
C ASN A 461 -12.32 28.12 -10.33
N LEU A 462 -11.13 27.51 -10.23
CA LEU A 462 -10.92 26.14 -10.68
C LEU A 462 -11.65 25.10 -9.81
N ALA A 463 -11.91 25.40 -8.53
CA ALA A 463 -12.68 24.50 -7.68
C ALA A 463 -14.15 24.42 -8.13
N ASP A 464 -14.75 25.56 -8.47
CA ASP A 464 -16.14 25.61 -8.93
C ASP A 464 -16.29 24.96 -10.31
N MET A 465 -15.33 25.19 -11.19
CA MET A 465 -15.25 24.50 -12.48
C MET A 465 -15.20 22.97 -12.30
N LEU A 466 -14.30 22.47 -11.47
CA LEU A 466 -14.16 21.03 -11.26
C LEU A 466 -15.41 20.43 -10.58
N ARG A 467 -16.04 21.12 -9.64
CA ARG A 467 -17.31 20.70 -9.03
C ARG A 467 -18.40 20.56 -10.07
N THR A 468 -18.51 21.55 -10.95
CA THR A 468 -19.54 21.57 -12.01
C THR A 468 -19.31 20.42 -13.00
N ILE A 469 -18.08 20.22 -13.47
CA ILE A 469 -17.73 19.13 -14.37
C ILE A 469 -18.06 17.78 -13.73
N ASN A 470 -17.61 17.55 -12.50
CA ASN A 470 -17.81 16.28 -11.81
C ASN A 470 -19.28 16.01 -11.50
N HIS A 471 -20.05 17.02 -11.10
CA HIS A 471 -21.49 16.88 -10.91
C HIS A 471 -22.21 16.44 -12.20
N ARG A 472 -21.83 17.01 -13.35
CA ARG A 472 -22.39 16.61 -14.64
C ARG A 472 -21.97 15.20 -15.06
N ILE A 473 -20.71 14.81 -14.77
CA ILE A 473 -20.23 13.45 -15.02
C ILE A 473 -20.99 12.44 -14.16
N GLU A 474 -21.17 12.74 -12.87
CA GLU A 474 -21.91 11.87 -11.96
C GLU A 474 -23.36 11.65 -12.39
N LEU A 475 -24.03 12.69 -12.91
CA LEU A 475 -25.38 12.59 -13.46
C LEU A 475 -25.46 11.77 -14.76
N LEU A 476 -24.42 11.78 -15.59
CA LEU A 476 -24.39 11.12 -16.89
C LEU A 476 -23.83 9.69 -16.86
N LEU A 477 -23.03 9.39 -15.86
CA LEU A 477 -22.36 8.11 -15.61
C LEU A 477 -22.53 7.73 -14.13
N ASP A 478 -21.49 8.02 -13.32
CA ASP A 478 -21.41 7.73 -11.89
C ASP A 478 -20.23 8.50 -11.24
N LYS A 479 -20.06 8.35 -9.93
CA LYS A 479 -18.98 8.97 -9.15
C LYS A 479 -17.58 8.45 -9.50
N ASP A 480 -17.49 7.22 -9.99
CA ASP A 480 -16.21 6.56 -10.27
C ASP A 480 -15.51 7.13 -11.51
N HIS A 481 -16.28 7.85 -12.36
CA HIS A 481 -15.78 8.55 -13.55
C HIS A 481 -15.46 10.03 -13.30
N CYS A 482 -15.60 10.55 -12.07
CA CYS A 482 -15.23 11.93 -11.75
C CYS A 482 -13.77 12.23 -12.06
N ILE A 483 -13.46 13.48 -12.39
CA ILE A 483 -12.10 13.94 -12.68
C ILE A 483 -11.42 14.35 -11.36
N GLY A 484 -10.20 13.87 -11.11
CA GLY A 484 -9.42 14.23 -9.94
C GLY A 484 -8.83 15.65 -10.01
N HIS A 485 -8.62 16.25 -8.84
CA HIS A 485 -8.04 17.58 -8.69
C HIS A 485 -6.56 17.68 -9.12
N ALA A 486 -5.83 16.56 -9.10
CA ALA A 486 -4.40 16.55 -9.42
C ALA A 486 -4.08 17.00 -10.85
N TYR A 487 -5.02 16.90 -11.78
CA TYR A 487 -4.84 17.42 -13.15
C TYR A 487 -4.64 18.94 -13.19
N PHE A 488 -5.14 19.68 -12.19
CA PHE A 488 -5.20 21.13 -12.15
C PHE A 488 -4.25 21.77 -11.13
N MET A 489 -3.63 21.00 -10.24
CA MET A 489 -2.82 21.51 -9.12
C MET A 489 -1.62 22.35 -9.54
N ASP A 490 -0.97 22.01 -10.67
CA ASP A 490 0.25 22.69 -11.11
C ASP A 490 -0.02 23.94 -11.98
N ILE A 491 -1.28 24.20 -12.33
CA ILE A 491 -1.65 25.33 -13.19
C ILE A 491 -1.27 26.66 -12.52
N ALA A 492 -1.45 26.80 -11.21
CA ALA A 492 -1.09 28.02 -10.48
C ALA A 492 0.41 28.34 -10.49
N LYS A 493 1.26 27.34 -10.78
CA LYS A 493 2.73 27.51 -10.83
C LYS A 493 3.26 27.83 -12.23
N ALA A 494 2.39 27.78 -13.24
CA ALA A 494 2.77 28.02 -14.61
C ALA A 494 2.92 29.54 -14.88
N ASP A 495 3.88 29.93 -15.73
CA ASP A 495 4.07 31.33 -16.13
C ASP A 495 2.83 31.91 -16.82
N GLU A 496 2.11 31.09 -17.58
CA GLU A 496 0.87 31.43 -18.27
C GLU A 496 -0.27 30.47 -17.87
N PRO A 497 -0.95 30.69 -16.71
CA PRO A 497 -1.96 29.76 -16.19
C PRO A 497 -3.10 29.44 -17.16
N GLY A 498 -3.55 30.42 -17.95
CA GLY A 498 -4.59 30.20 -18.96
C GLY A 498 -4.17 29.28 -20.10
N ARG A 499 -2.90 29.32 -20.50
CA ARG A 499 -2.32 28.39 -21.47
C ARG A 499 -2.17 26.98 -20.87
N ALA A 500 -1.66 26.90 -19.65
CA ALA A 500 -1.52 25.63 -18.94
C ALA A 500 -2.88 24.94 -18.75
N LEU A 501 -3.93 25.70 -18.42
CA LEU A 501 -5.30 25.16 -18.34
C LEU A 501 -5.77 24.61 -19.69
N ARG A 502 -5.50 25.32 -20.80
CA ARG A 502 -5.84 24.87 -22.16
C ARG A 502 -5.14 23.56 -22.51
N GLU A 503 -3.87 23.41 -22.15
CA GLU A 503 -3.09 22.19 -22.35
C GLU A 503 -3.68 21.02 -21.54
N VAL A 504 -4.08 21.25 -20.28
CA VAL A 504 -4.73 20.24 -19.45
C VAL A 504 -6.07 19.79 -20.08
N PHE A 505 -6.86 20.72 -20.59
CA PHE A 505 -8.11 20.36 -21.28
C PHE A 505 -7.83 19.55 -22.55
N ALA A 506 -6.90 19.98 -23.38
CA ALA A 506 -6.60 19.33 -24.65
C ALA A 506 -5.97 17.95 -24.50
N GLN A 507 -5.05 17.79 -23.54
CA GLN A 507 -4.23 16.58 -23.41
C GLN A 507 -4.75 15.58 -22.38
N LYS A 508 -5.60 16.02 -21.44
CA LYS A 508 -6.04 15.18 -20.33
C LYS A 508 -7.55 15.10 -20.19
N VAL A 509 -8.25 16.25 -20.11
CA VAL A 509 -9.70 16.27 -19.83
C VAL A 509 -10.52 15.75 -21.04
N LEU A 510 -10.27 16.31 -22.23
CA LEU A 510 -11.01 15.89 -23.42
C LEU A 510 -10.76 14.42 -23.79
N PRO A 511 -9.52 13.94 -23.87
CA PRO A 511 -9.26 12.52 -24.14
C PRO A 511 -9.93 11.59 -23.13
N LEU A 512 -9.91 11.95 -21.83
CA LEU A 512 -10.56 11.18 -20.78
C LEU A 512 -12.08 11.13 -20.97
N LEU A 513 -12.70 12.25 -21.31
CA LEU A 513 -14.15 12.29 -21.59
C LEU A 513 -14.51 11.55 -22.89
N GLU A 514 -13.65 11.55 -23.91
CA GLU A 514 -13.83 10.74 -25.12
C GLU A 514 -13.83 9.25 -24.82
N GLU A 515 -12.95 8.81 -23.91
CA GLU A 515 -12.93 7.43 -23.42
C GLU A 515 -14.21 7.11 -22.64
N TYR A 516 -14.61 7.96 -21.70
CA TYR A 516 -15.81 7.76 -20.88
C TYR A 516 -17.09 7.70 -21.69
N PHE A 517 -17.23 8.57 -22.69
CA PHE A 517 -18.40 8.66 -23.54
C PHE A 517 -18.18 8.02 -24.92
N PHE A 518 -17.33 7.00 -25.00
CA PHE A 518 -17.09 6.25 -26.22
C PHE A 518 -18.42 5.82 -26.88
N GLY A 519 -18.59 6.17 -28.16
CA GLY A 519 -19.85 5.94 -28.91
C GLY A 519 -21.00 6.94 -28.62
N ALA A 520 -20.82 7.87 -27.67
CA ALA A 520 -21.80 8.87 -27.29
C ALA A 520 -21.18 10.27 -27.12
N THR A 521 -20.28 10.65 -28.05
CA THR A 521 -19.45 11.87 -28.00
C THR A 521 -20.25 13.15 -27.70
N GLY A 522 -21.52 13.22 -28.14
CA GLY A 522 -22.40 14.36 -27.84
C GLY A 522 -22.62 14.62 -26.34
N LYS A 523 -22.42 13.61 -25.46
CA LYS A 523 -22.50 13.80 -24.01
C LYS A 523 -21.40 14.72 -23.47
N ILE A 524 -20.26 14.82 -24.16
CA ILE A 524 -19.18 15.78 -23.80
C ILE A 524 -19.72 17.21 -23.85
N GLN A 525 -20.61 17.51 -24.78
CA GLN A 525 -21.26 18.82 -24.83
C GLN A 525 -22.10 19.11 -23.57
N LEU A 526 -22.76 18.08 -23.00
CA LEU A 526 -23.50 18.23 -21.74
C LEU A 526 -22.59 18.49 -20.55
N VAL A 527 -21.34 18.00 -20.60
CA VAL A 527 -20.35 18.21 -19.52
C VAL A 527 -19.67 19.57 -19.64
N LEU A 528 -19.12 19.90 -20.83
CA LEU A 528 -18.22 21.05 -21.03
C LEU A 528 -18.86 22.21 -21.81
N GLY A 529 -19.94 21.96 -22.52
CA GLY A 529 -20.60 22.94 -23.39
C GLY A 529 -20.24 22.80 -24.87
N PRO A 530 -20.98 23.54 -25.75
CA PRO A 530 -20.90 23.39 -27.20
C PRO A 530 -19.57 23.84 -27.82
N ALA A 531 -18.81 24.70 -27.14
CA ALA A 531 -17.50 25.15 -27.62
C ALA A 531 -16.44 24.01 -27.63
N PHE A 532 -16.58 23.04 -26.73
CA PHE A 532 -15.67 21.90 -26.61
C PHE A 532 -16.06 20.70 -27.46
N CYS A 533 -17.36 20.59 -27.81
CA CYS A 533 -17.87 19.48 -28.59
C CYS A 533 -19.03 19.98 -29.49
N PRO A 534 -18.73 20.75 -30.55
CA PRO A 534 -19.75 21.28 -31.45
C PRO A 534 -20.44 20.16 -32.23
N ARG A 535 -21.73 20.37 -32.46
CA ARG A 535 -22.47 19.57 -33.41
C ARG A 535 -21.98 19.88 -34.83
N GLN A 536 -21.71 18.85 -35.61
CA GLN A 536 -21.34 18.99 -37.01
C GLN A 536 -22.61 19.19 -37.86
N GLU A 537 -22.65 20.25 -38.66
CA GLU A 537 -23.70 20.41 -39.64
C GLU A 537 -23.41 19.47 -40.83
N ILE A 538 -24.36 18.59 -41.12
CA ILE A 538 -24.31 17.77 -42.33
C ILE A 538 -24.80 18.65 -43.49
N ILE A 539 -23.86 19.28 -44.19
CA ILE A 539 -24.15 20.07 -45.37
C ILE A 539 -24.27 19.11 -46.55
N SER A 540 -25.42 18.47 -46.73
CA SER A 540 -25.71 17.66 -47.92
C SER A 540 -27.20 17.67 -48.22
N GLU A 541 -27.53 18.11 -49.43
CA GLU A 541 -28.89 17.97 -50.00
C GLU A 541 -29.19 16.53 -50.43
N LYS A 542 -28.23 15.62 -50.35
CA LYS A 542 -28.34 14.20 -50.70
C LYS A 542 -27.96 13.34 -49.50
N SER A 543 -28.54 12.14 -49.44
CA SER A 543 -28.17 11.14 -48.44
C SER A 543 -26.64 10.98 -48.37
N PRO A 544 -26.02 11.04 -47.18
CA PRO A 544 -24.58 10.87 -47.01
C PRO A 544 -24.11 9.43 -47.24
N PHE A 545 -25.03 8.50 -47.40
CA PHE A 545 -24.73 7.08 -47.55
C PHE A 545 -24.56 6.68 -49.04
N ALA A 546 -23.86 5.57 -49.23
CA ALA A 546 -23.70 5.00 -50.57
C ALA A 546 -25.08 4.65 -51.18
N SER A 547 -25.24 4.94 -52.48
CA SER A 547 -26.48 4.58 -53.18
C SER A 547 -26.52 3.08 -53.50
N ASN A 548 -27.75 2.54 -53.61
CA ASN A 548 -28.02 1.12 -53.91
C ASN A 548 -27.49 0.11 -52.84
N THR A 549 -27.73 0.43 -51.57
CA THR A 549 -27.45 -0.51 -50.47
C THR A 549 -28.72 -1.24 -50.05
N ASP A 550 -28.60 -2.52 -49.68
CA ASP A 550 -29.70 -3.32 -49.15
C ASP A 550 -29.97 -3.08 -47.65
N TYR A 551 -29.11 -2.27 -46.99
CA TYR A 551 -29.21 -1.93 -45.57
C TYR A 551 -30.07 -0.66 -45.40
N GLY A 552 -31.08 -0.73 -44.54
CA GLY A 552 -31.97 0.42 -44.29
C GLY A 552 -31.22 1.55 -43.60
N ASP A 553 -31.30 2.76 -44.16
CA ASP A 553 -30.58 3.97 -43.69
C ASP A 553 -31.44 4.87 -42.78
N GLY A 554 -32.76 4.59 -42.64
CA GLY A 554 -33.72 5.45 -41.97
C GLY A 554 -33.45 5.79 -40.50
N GLU A 555 -32.67 4.96 -39.79
CA GLU A 555 -32.26 5.24 -38.42
C GLU A 555 -31.04 6.20 -38.34
N TYR A 556 -30.28 6.32 -39.42
CA TYR A 556 -29.00 7.03 -39.43
C TYR A 556 -29.10 8.41 -40.12
N GLU A 557 -30.09 8.66 -40.94
CA GLU A 557 -30.29 9.93 -41.68
C GLU A 557 -30.42 11.15 -40.76
N ASN A 558 -31.00 10.95 -39.56
CA ASN A 558 -31.22 12.02 -38.58
C ASN A 558 -30.19 11.99 -37.43
N ARG A 559 -29.13 11.19 -37.55
CA ARG A 559 -28.16 11.07 -36.50
C ARG A 559 -27.28 12.32 -36.40
N GLU A 560 -27.27 12.94 -35.24
CA GLU A 560 -26.43 14.08 -34.96
C GLU A 560 -24.96 13.63 -34.77
N ILE A 561 -24.03 14.29 -35.47
CA ILE A 561 -22.60 14.03 -35.36
C ILE A 561 -21.98 15.10 -34.48
N TYR A 562 -21.29 14.67 -33.43
CA TYR A 562 -20.52 15.53 -32.55
C TYR A 562 -19.05 15.21 -32.67
N ARG A 563 -18.20 16.23 -32.65
CA ARG A 563 -16.75 16.07 -32.64
C ARG A 563 -16.13 17.00 -31.59
N THR A 564 -15.15 16.53 -30.87
CA THR A 564 -14.37 17.36 -29.95
C THR A 564 -13.62 18.44 -30.73
N ALA A 565 -13.60 19.64 -30.17
CA ALA A 565 -12.89 20.78 -30.76
C ALA A 565 -11.37 20.61 -30.59
N ASP A 566 -10.61 21.09 -31.56
CA ASP A 566 -9.16 21.22 -31.42
C ASP A 566 -8.83 22.40 -30.50
N VAL A 567 -8.83 22.10 -29.20
CA VAL A 567 -8.63 23.09 -28.13
C VAL A 567 -7.21 23.67 -28.17
N MET A 568 -6.20 22.93 -28.64
CA MET A 568 -4.82 23.44 -28.75
C MET A 568 -4.70 24.57 -29.76
N ASN A 569 -5.41 24.48 -30.87
CA ASN A 569 -5.43 25.50 -31.92
C ASN A 569 -6.52 26.57 -31.74
N MET A 570 -7.38 26.41 -30.72
CA MET A 570 -8.38 27.42 -30.37
C MET A 570 -7.71 28.70 -29.86
N PRO A 571 -8.15 29.91 -30.32
CA PRO A 571 -7.65 31.16 -29.74
C PRO A 571 -7.82 31.20 -28.23
N LEU A 572 -6.80 31.66 -27.50
CA LEU A 572 -6.78 31.58 -26.03
C LEU A 572 -7.99 32.29 -25.39
N GLU A 573 -8.42 33.43 -25.90
CA GLU A 573 -9.57 34.17 -25.39
C GLU A 573 -10.91 33.42 -25.65
N THR A 574 -11.01 32.74 -26.79
CA THR A 574 -12.16 31.85 -27.07
C THR A 574 -12.19 30.69 -26.08
N PHE A 575 -11.05 30.05 -25.82
CA PHE A 575 -10.93 29.00 -24.83
C PHE A 575 -11.33 29.49 -23.43
N LYS A 576 -10.80 30.63 -22.98
CA LYS A 576 -11.13 31.22 -21.68
C LYS A 576 -12.64 31.51 -21.54
N THR A 577 -13.25 32.01 -22.59
CA THR A 577 -14.70 32.25 -22.63
C THR A 577 -15.49 30.93 -22.53
N ALA A 578 -15.06 29.91 -23.25
CA ALA A 578 -15.65 28.58 -23.21
C ALA A 578 -15.59 27.93 -21.84
N VAL A 579 -14.43 28.03 -21.16
CA VAL A 579 -14.25 27.46 -19.82
C VAL A 579 -15.08 28.19 -18.76
N ARG A 580 -15.17 29.53 -18.84
CA ARG A 580 -16.07 30.30 -17.94
C ARG A 580 -17.53 29.90 -18.10
N ALA A 581 -17.96 29.58 -19.31
CA ALA A 581 -19.31 29.12 -19.57
C ALA A 581 -19.66 27.76 -18.93
N ILE A 582 -18.67 26.99 -18.46
CA ILE A 582 -18.92 25.74 -17.73
C ILE A 582 -19.64 26.01 -16.41
N THR A 583 -19.30 27.10 -15.72
CA THR A 583 -19.83 27.49 -14.41
C THR A 583 -20.97 28.52 -14.49
N ALA A 584 -21.23 29.09 -15.65
CA ALA A 584 -22.33 30.00 -15.90
C ALA A 584 -23.64 29.20 -16.08
#